data_738a20b6d986e64eb081cdf9ae611eb0
#
_entry.id   738a20b6d986e64eb081cdf9ae611eb0
#
_cell.length_a   1.000
_cell.length_b   1.000
_cell.length_c   1.000
_cell.angle_alpha   90.00
_cell.angle_beta   90.00
_cell.angle_gamma   90.00
#
_symmetry.space_group_name_H-M   'P 1'
#
loop_
_entity.id
_entity.type
_entity.pdbx_description
1 polymer ?
#
loop_
_entity_poly.entity_id
_entity_poly.type
_entity_poly.pdbx_seq_one_letter_code
_entity_poly.pdbx_strand_id
1 'polypeptide(L)'
;MLCAALGASMVTGVSVSAKDKDELVLYTWDGMVPQEVLDDFEKETGTKVVYSNFDTDETMLEKLSQAKGGDYDVVIADDYIIDSAVKEGLVQKIDKDTVSNFKNINPLYQGQFYD
;
A
#
# COMPACT_ATOMS: atom_id res chain seq x y z
N MET A 1 37.85 16.74 44.88
CA MET A 1 37.84 15.65 43.90
C MET A 1 36.39 15.45 43.43
N LEU A 2 36.11 15.90 42.22
CA LEU A 2 34.78 15.91 41.65
C LEU A 2 34.72 14.78 40.62
N CYS A 3 33.94 13.72 40.89
CA CYS A 3 33.66 12.67 39.91
C CYS A 3 32.34 12.94 39.23
N ALA A 4 32.40 13.38 37.98
CA ALA A 4 31.22 13.49 37.10
C ALA A 4 30.97 12.13 36.43
N ALA A 5 29.83 11.49 36.72
CA ALA A 5 29.38 10.31 36.02
C ALA A 5 28.54 10.74 34.80
N LEU A 6 29.08 10.52 33.61
CA LEU A 6 28.32 10.65 32.34
C LEU A 6 27.42 9.43 32.18
N GLY A 7 26.12 9.65 32.31
CA GLY A 7 25.12 8.67 31.93
C GLY A 7 24.94 8.66 30.38
N ALA A 8 25.39 7.59 29.74
CA ALA A 8 25.14 7.37 28.34
C ALA A 8 23.72 6.80 28.17
N SER A 9 22.78 7.65 27.70
CA SER A 9 21.46 7.22 27.29
C SER A 9 21.59 6.48 25.95
N MET A 10 21.45 5.16 25.96
CA MET A 10 21.28 4.38 24.75
C MET A 10 19.86 4.63 24.20
N VAL A 11 19.79 5.44 23.19
CA VAL A 11 18.59 5.52 22.33
C VAL A 11 18.59 4.25 21.48
N THR A 12 17.76 3.28 21.85
CA THR A 12 17.44 2.14 20.97
C THR A 12 16.64 2.67 19.80
N GLY A 13 17.34 2.94 18.70
CA GLY A 13 16.70 3.26 17.43
C GLY A 13 15.87 2.07 17.00
N VAL A 14 14.55 2.25 16.96
CA VAL A 14 13.66 1.35 16.24
C VAL A 14 14.05 1.49 14.78
N SER A 15 14.72 0.49 14.23
CA SER A 15 14.95 0.40 12.80
C SER A 15 13.60 0.17 12.14
N VAL A 16 12.97 1.23 11.68
CA VAL A 16 11.94 1.13 10.66
C VAL A 16 12.66 0.55 9.44
N SER A 17 12.33 -0.70 9.10
CA SER A 17 12.80 -1.32 7.86
C SER A 17 12.37 -0.38 6.72
N ALA A 18 13.34 0.33 6.15
CA ALA A 18 13.06 1.09 4.94
C ALA A 18 12.67 0.05 3.88
N LYS A 19 11.41 0.08 3.42
CA LYS A 19 10.95 -0.64 2.24
C LYS A 19 11.97 -0.37 1.13
N ASP A 20 12.44 -1.41 0.47
CA ASP A 20 13.31 -1.25 -0.70
C ASP A 20 12.57 -0.35 -1.70
N LYS A 21 13.20 0.73 -2.14
CA LYS A 21 12.56 1.72 -3.00
C LYS A 21 12.17 1.17 -4.38
N ASP A 22 12.63 -0.05 -4.67
CA ASP A 22 12.43 -0.73 -5.95
C ASP A 22 11.36 -1.83 -5.90
N GLU A 23 10.56 -1.89 -4.81
CA GLU A 23 9.46 -2.85 -4.67
C GLU A 23 8.12 -2.13 -4.43
N LEU A 24 7.08 -2.65 -5.09
CA LEU A 24 5.68 -2.24 -4.91
C LEU A 24 4.88 -3.45 -4.45
N VAL A 25 4.24 -3.35 -3.28
CA VAL A 25 3.39 -4.41 -2.76
C VAL A 25 1.96 -4.19 -3.24
N LEU A 26 1.52 -5.05 -4.16
CA LEU A 26 0.15 -5.11 -4.65
C LEU A 26 -0.64 -6.14 -3.84
N TYR A 27 -1.74 -5.71 -3.20
CA TYR A 27 -2.58 -6.54 -2.35
C TYR A 27 -3.98 -6.67 -2.94
N THR A 28 -4.34 -7.87 -3.40
CA THR A 28 -5.60 -8.16 -4.08
C THR A 28 -5.91 -9.65 -4.06
N TRP A 29 -7.00 -10.08 -4.71
CA TRP A 29 -7.32 -11.50 -4.87
C TRP A 29 -6.30 -12.23 -5.75
N ASP A 30 -6.17 -13.53 -5.51
CA ASP A 30 -5.34 -14.38 -6.35
C ASP A 30 -5.81 -14.34 -7.82
N GLY A 31 -4.85 -14.25 -8.74
CA GLY A 31 -5.11 -14.22 -10.17
C GLY A 31 -5.83 -12.98 -10.71
N MET A 32 -6.03 -11.93 -9.90
CA MET A 32 -6.69 -10.70 -10.34
C MET A 32 -5.91 -9.96 -11.43
N VAL A 33 -4.59 -9.97 -11.34
CA VAL A 33 -3.70 -9.37 -12.34
C VAL A 33 -2.87 -10.47 -13.00
N PRO A 34 -2.93 -10.62 -14.34
CA PRO A 34 -2.11 -11.59 -15.06
C PRO A 34 -0.61 -11.35 -14.83
N GLN A 35 0.17 -12.43 -14.71
CA GLN A 35 1.62 -12.33 -14.46
C GLN A 35 2.34 -11.52 -15.54
N GLU A 36 1.94 -11.67 -16.80
CA GLU A 36 2.50 -10.90 -17.92
C GLU A 36 2.38 -9.38 -17.75
N VAL A 37 1.29 -8.92 -17.12
CA VAL A 37 1.08 -7.48 -16.84
C VAL A 37 2.03 -7.00 -15.75
N LEU A 38 2.28 -7.83 -14.74
CA LEU A 38 3.25 -7.54 -13.68
C LEU A 38 4.67 -7.50 -14.24
N ASP A 39 5.02 -8.47 -15.08
CA ASP A 39 6.34 -8.56 -15.72
C ASP A 39 6.60 -7.36 -16.66
N ASP A 40 5.59 -6.93 -17.41
CA ASP A 40 5.68 -5.74 -18.27
C ASP A 40 5.84 -4.46 -17.43
N PHE A 41 5.10 -4.34 -16.32
CA PHE A 41 5.27 -3.22 -15.41
C PHE A 41 6.69 -3.16 -14.81
N GLU A 42 7.20 -4.28 -14.34
CA GLU A 42 8.58 -4.36 -13.82
C GLU A 42 9.61 -3.98 -14.88
N LYS A 43 9.42 -4.45 -16.11
CA LYS A 43 10.31 -4.14 -17.24
C LYS A 43 10.28 -2.66 -17.62
N GLU A 44 9.11 -2.02 -17.59
CA GLU A 44 8.96 -0.61 -17.95
C GLU A 44 9.46 0.34 -16.87
N THR A 45 9.22 -0.02 -15.60
CA THR A 45 9.45 0.89 -14.45
C THR A 45 10.73 0.58 -13.68
N GLY A 46 11.25 -0.64 -13.79
CA GLY A 46 12.33 -1.14 -12.94
C GLY A 46 11.88 -1.45 -11.50
N THR A 47 10.59 -1.34 -11.20
CA THR A 47 10.01 -1.59 -9.88
C THR A 47 9.45 -3.00 -9.82
N LYS A 48 9.97 -3.82 -8.93
CA LYS A 48 9.49 -5.19 -8.72
C LYS A 48 8.12 -5.18 -8.04
N VAL A 49 7.17 -5.96 -8.56
CA VAL A 49 5.87 -6.13 -7.92
C VAL A 49 5.88 -7.34 -6.99
N VAL A 50 5.65 -7.08 -5.70
CA VAL A 50 5.39 -8.11 -4.70
C VAL A 50 3.89 -8.34 -4.63
N TYR A 51 3.42 -9.45 -5.21
CA TYR A 51 2.01 -9.81 -5.22
C TYR A 51 1.62 -10.47 -3.91
N SER A 52 0.74 -9.84 -3.15
CA SER A 52 0.15 -10.39 -1.93
C SER A 52 -1.33 -10.61 -2.16
N ASN A 53 -1.89 -11.72 -1.67
CA ASN A 53 -3.28 -12.04 -1.90
C ASN A 53 -4.07 -12.27 -0.60
N PHE A 54 -5.39 -12.17 -0.75
CA PHE A 54 -6.38 -12.48 0.27
C PHE A 54 -7.54 -13.26 -0.35
N ASP A 55 -8.26 -13.97 0.51
CA ASP A 55 -9.40 -14.78 0.09
C ASP A 55 -10.74 -14.03 0.22
N THR A 56 -10.85 -13.15 1.23
CA THR A 56 -12.05 -12.34 1.49
C THR A 56 -11.69 -10.90 1.81
N ASP A 57 -12.57 -9.97 1.45
CA ASP A 57 -12.40 -8.54 1.72
C ASP A 57 -12.31 -8.24 3.22
N GLU A 58 -13.04 -8.98 4.06
CA GLU A 58 -12.99 -8.82 5.51
C GLU A 58 -11.61 -9.19 6.05
N THR A 59 -11.02 -10.28 5.57
CA THR A 59 -9.64 -10.67 5.92
C THR A 59 -8.63 -9.64 5.44
N MET A 60 -8.86 -9.06 4.27
CA MET A 60 -8.04 -7.98 3.72
C MET A 60 -8.09 -6.77 4.65
N LEU A 61 -9.29 -6.29 5.01
CA LEU A 61 -9.47 -5.12 5.87
C LEU A 61 -8.83 -5.33 7.24
N GLU A 62 -8.99 -6.53 7.83
CA GLU A 62 -8.36 -6.87 9.11
C GLU A 62 -6.83 -6.75 9.04
N LYS A 63 -6.20 -7.33 8.01
CA LYS A 63 -4.75 -7.26 7.82
C LYS A 63 -4.29 -5.84 7.55
N LEU A 64 -5.02 -5.09 6.73
CA LEU A 64 -4.73 -3.69 6.44
C LEU A 64 -4.79 -2.83 7.72
N SER A 65 -5.77 -3.09 8.58
CA SER A 65 -5.91 -2.44 9.88
C SER A 65 -4.77 -2.79 10.85
N GLN A 66 -4.38 -4.07 10.92
CA GLN A 66 -3.24 -4.51 11.75
C GLN A 66 -1.93 -3.85 11.30
N ALA A 67 -1.70 -3.74 10.00
CA ALA A 67 -0.55 -3.07 9.39
C ALA A 67 -0.64 -1.53 9.43
N LYS A 68 -1.79 -0.97 9.84
CA LYS A 68 -2.09 0.47 9.78
C LYS A 68 -1.85 1.05 8.39
N GLY A 69 -2.15 0.27 7.36
CA GLY A 69 -1.92 0.62 5.96
C GLY A 69 -0.45 0.58 5.51
N GLY A 70 0.51 0.27 6.39
CA GLY A 70 1.94 0.48 6.13
C GLY A 70 2.66 -0.61 5.32
N ASP A 71 2.09 -1.80 5.20
CA ASP A 71 2.74 -2.95 4.56
C ASP A 71 2.37 -3.10 3.07
N TYR A 72 1.41 -2.35 2.60
CA TYR A 72 0.86 -2.42 1.24
C TYR A 72 0.93 -1.07 0.55
N ASP A 73 1.28 -1.05 -0.74
CA ASP A 73 1.36 0.18 -1.53
C ASP A 73 0.09 0.41 -2.35
N VAL A 74 -0.48 -0.68 -2.89
CA VAL A 74 -1.71 -0.64 -3.68
C VAL A 74 -2.63 -1.77 -3.22
N VAL A 75 -3.90 -1.44 -2.97
CA VAL A 75 -4.95 -2.42 -2.65
C VAL A 75 -6.03 -2.35 -3.73
N ILE A 76 -6.45 -3.50 -4.24
CA ILE A 76 -7.62 -3.64 -5.12
C ILE A 76 -8.61 -4.54 -4.39
N ALA A 77 -9.81 -4.02 -4.13
CA ALA A 77 -10.85 -4.69 -3.37
C ALA A 77 -12.23 -4.21 -3.82
N ASP A 78 -13.29 -4.84 -3.34
CA ASP A 78 -14.65 -4.42 -3.64
C ASP A 78 -14.99 -3.05 -3.05
N ASP A 79 -15.95 -2.35 -3.64
CA ASP A 79 -16.31 -0.97 -3.30
C ASP A 79 -16.76 -0.80 -1.84
N TYR A 80 -17.57 -1.72 -1.32
CA TYR A 80 -18.08 -1.65 0.05
C TYR A 80 -16.98 -1.73 1.11
N ILE A 81 -15.92 -2.50 0.83
CA ILE A 81 -14.80 -2.66 1.76
C ILE A 81 -13.81 -1.49 1.63
N ILE A 82 -13.65 -0.93 0.43
CA ILE A 82 -12.86 0.30 0.23
C ILE A 82 -13.49 1.47 0.99
N ASP A 83 -14.82 1.60 0.97
CA ASP A 83 -15.54 2.61 1.78
C ASP A 83 -15.24 2.45 3.29
N SER A 84 -15.17 1.22 3.77
CA SER A 84 -14.76 0.93 5.15
C SER A 84 -13.31 1.32 5.43
N ALA A 85 -12.39 0.97 4.54
CA ALA A 85 -10.97 1.32 4.66
C ALA A 85 -10.74 2.85 4.64
N VAL A 86 -11.52 3.59 3.85
CA VAL A 86 -11.51 5.07 3.84
C VAL A 86 -11.96 5.62 5.18
N LYS A 87 -13.08 5.13 5.73
CA LYS A 87 -13.60 5.56 7.04
C LYS A 87 -12.64 5.30 8.19
N GLU A 88 -11.89 4.22 8.11
CA GLU A 88 -10.87 3.85 9.09
C GLU A 88 -9.52 4.56 8.87
N GLY A 89 -9.38 5.33 7.79
CA GLY A 89 -8.13 6.05 7.46
C GLY A 89 -6.98 5.15 7.06
N LEU A 90 -7.26 3.96 6.52
CA LEU A 90 -6.27 2.95 6.14
C LEU A 90 -5.75 3.13 4.71
N VAL A 91 -6.45 3.90 3.89
CA VAL A 91 -6.10 4.20 2.50
C VAL A 91 -6.04 5.71 2.27
N GLN A 92 -5.29 6.11 1.25
CA GLN A 92 -5.10 7.51 0.90
C GLN A 92 -5.84 7.83 -0.39
N LYS A 93 -6.30 9.07 -0.49
CA LYS A 93 -6.89 9.59 -1.73
C LYS A 93 -5.85 9.62 -2.85
N ILE A 94 -6.22 9.09 -4.01
CA ILE A 94 -5.40 9.18 -5.21
C ILE A 94 -5.50 10.60 -5.78
N ASP A 95 -4.35 11.23 -6.03
CA ASP A 95 -4.30 12.48 -6.79
C ASP A 95 -4.41 12.16 -8.29
N LYS A 96 -5.62 12.29 -8.82
CA LYS A 96 -5.95 11.93 -10.20
C LYS A 96 -5.20 12.79 -11.22
N ASP A 97 -4.78 14.00 -10.86
CA ASP A 97 -4.02 14.89 -11.74
C ASP A 97 -2.59 14.39 -11.98
N THR A 98 -2.06 13.59 -11.05
CA THR A 98 -0.72 12.98 -11.18
C THR A 98 -0.74 11.65 -11.93
N VAL A 99 -1.93 11.02 -12.10
CA VAL A 99 -2.08 9.75 -12.81
C VAL A 99 -2.39 10.00 -14.28
N SER A 100 -1.36 10.08 -15.12
CA SER A 100 -1.49 10.42 -16.55
C SER A 100 -2.44 9.49 -17.33
N ASN A 101 -2.57 8.23 -16.93
CA ASN A 101 -3.42 7.23 -17.55
C ASN A 101 -4.86 7.23 -17.02
N PHE A 102 -5.20 8.09 -16.04
CA PHE A 102 -6.56 8.20 -15.51
C PHE A 102 -7.61 8.49 -16.60
N LYS A 103 -7.23 9.26 -17.63
CA LYS A 103 -8.05 9.55 -18.82
C LYS A 103 -8.49 8.31 -19.61
N ASN A 104 -7.81 7.17 -19.44
CA ASN A 104 -8.12 5.92 -20.12
C ASN A 104 -9.22 5.12 -19.40
N ILE A 105 -9.57 5.50 -18.16
CA ILE A 105 -10.63 4.86 -17.41
C ILE A 105 -11.98 5.33 -17.97
N ASN A 106 -12.87 4.38 -18.27
CA ASN A 106 -14.20 4.69 -18.75
C ASN A 106 -14.93 5.60 -17.73
N PRO A 107 -15.50 6.74 -18.16
CA PRO A 107 -16.20 7.68 -17.27
C PRO A 107 -17.30 7.06 -16.40
N LEU A 108 -17.91 5.94 -16.83
CA LEU A 108 -18.90 5.21 -16.02
C LEU A 108 -18.35 4.67 -14.70
N TYR A 109 -17.04 4.48 -14.61
CA TYR A 109 -16.34 3.97 -13.41
C TYR A 109 -15.61 5.07 -12.64
N GLN A 110 -15.82 6.33 -12.99
CA GLN A 110 -15.22 7.46 -12.30
C GLN A 110 -16.24 8.18 -11.41
N GLY A 111 -15.75 8.82 -10.33
CA GLY A 111 -16.59 9.65 -9.47
C GLY A 111 -17.62 8.87 -8.67
N GLN A 112 -17.30 7.66 -8.28
CA GLN A 112 -18.13 6.84 -7.41
C GLN A 112 -18.13 7.39 -5.98
N PHE A 113 -19.07 6.96 -5.14
CA PHE A 113 -19.23 7.48 -3.77
C PHE A 113 -18.03 7.20 -2.85
N TYR A 114 -17.24 6.20 -3.19
CA TYR A 114 -16.01 5.79 -2.49
C TYR A 114 -14.71 6.36 -3.11
N ASP A 115 -14.82 7.20 -4.15
CA ASP A 115 -13.69 7.68 -4.99
C ASP A 115 -13.18 9.07 -4.56
#